data_3e858f584ac14c45b6cac857c8bb413a
#
_entry.id   3e858f584ac14c45b6cac857c8bb413a
#
_cell.length_a   1.000
_cell.length_b   1.000
_cell.length_c   1.000
_cell.angle_alpha   90.00
_cell.angle_beta   90.00
_cell.angle_gamma   90.00
#
_symmetry.space_group_name_H-M   'P 1'
#
loop_
_entity.id
_entity.type
_entity.pdbx_description
1 polymer ?
#
loop_
_entity_poly.entity_id
_entity_poly.type
_entity_poly.pdbx_seq_one_letter_code
_entity_poly.pdbx_strand_id
1 'polypeptide(L)'
;MKKLYLFVAATLMSATLFAQLQVATFEDVTIGAEESVLHLDATGTFESGDFIFQQEASVSQWGTYYYGNLPSNKSDNKFESYLDAEKSAKGGAYEGKNFLVWTPSYGGIDSIKLKSAGTVPGFFVNNTAYAVNSMTKGDEFAKKFGKDDWFRLTISASFNGVAVNTQLVVDLAAEGEYINEWTYVDLSSLGVIDALTFSLSSSDNGDYGMNTPAYFCFDNLGAEKPADYEEPARAEFEGETAVENTAVQVKAQKVVRDGQVLIIRDGKAINMLGVEVR
;
A
#
# COMPACT_ATOMS: atom_id res chain seq x y z
N MET A 1 -20.92 50.72 -59.83
CA MET A 1 -20.95 49.30 -59.40
C MET A 1 -19.80 49.06 -58.46
N LYS A 2 -20.05 49.04 -57.18
CA LYS A 2 -19.02 48.79 -56.13
C LYS A 2 -18.98 47.30 -55.86
N LYS A 3 -17.81 46.65 -56.13
CA LYS A 3 -17.57 45.24 -55.83
C LYS A 3 -17.19 45.09 -54.34
N LEU A 4 -18.06 44.44 -53.57
CA LEU A 4 -17.83 44.10 -52.18
C LEU A 4 -17.04 42.81 -52.16
N TYR A 5 -15.77 42.85 -51.68
CA TYR A 5 -14.96 41.65 -51.41
C TYR A 5 -15.24 41.18 -50.01
N LEU A 6 -15.90 40.00 -49.89
CA LEU A 6 -16.14 39.30 -48.64
C LEU A 6 -14.85 38.52 -48.32
N PHE A 7 -14.08 38.96 -47.32
CA PHE A 7 -12.99 38.17 -46.74
C PHE A 7 -13.58 37.18 -45.73
N VAL A 8 -13.59 35.89 -46.09
CA VAL A 8 -13.86 34.80 -45.15
C VAL A 8 -12.53 34.46 -44.50
N ALA A 9 -12.34 34.90 -43.25
CA ALA A 9 -11.23 34.43 -42.42
C ALA A 9 -11.59 33.04 -41.88
N ALA A 10 -11.03 32.01 -42.49
CA ALA A 10 -11.06 30.65 -41.94
C ALA A 10 -10.08 30.59 -40.77
N THR A 11 -10.57 30.68 -39.55
CA THR A 11 -9.82 30.33 -38.32
C THR A 11 -9.63 28.81 -38.29
N LEU A 12 -8.45 28.36 -38.70
CA LEU A 12 -8.01 26.99 -38.43
C LEU A 12 -7.80 26.86 -36.92
N MET A 13 -8.79 26.33 -36.22
CA MET A 13 -8.58 25.75 -34.91
C MET A 13 -7.76 24.48 -35.14
N SER A 14 -6.45 24.55 -34.93
CA SER A 14 -5.61 23.38 -34.73
C SER A 14 -6.01 22.75 -33.39
N ALA A 15 -6.93 21.80 -33.41
CA ALA A 15 -7.09 20.88 -32.30
C ALA A 15 -5.80 20.06 -32.26
N THR A 16 -4.94 20.37 -31.30
CA THR A 16 -3.87 19.45 -30.90
C THR A 16 -4.58 18.23 -30.32
N LEU A 17 -4.70 17.18 -31.13
CA LEU A 17 -5.00 15.86 -30.61
C LEU A 17 -3.77 15.48 -29.74
N PHE A 18 -3.89 15.70 -28.44
CA PHE A 18 -3.01 15.00 -27.53
C PHE A 18 -3.33 13.51 -27.70
N ALA A 19 -2.34 12.71 -28.03
CA ALA A 19 -2.50 11.26 -28.03
C ALA A 19 -3.01 10.88 -26.62
N GLN A 20 -4.09 10.11 -26.58
CA GLN A 20 -4.62 9.62 -25.31
C GLN A 20 -3.53 8.81 -24.63
N LEU A 21 -3.26 9.11 -23.35
CA LEU A 21 -2.28 8.39 -22.54
C LEU A 21 -2.64 6.89 -22.52
N GLN A 22 -1.67 6.04 -22.82
CA GLN A 22 -1.84 4.60 -22.73
C GLN A 22 -1.65 4.15 -21.28
N VAL A 23 -2.69 3.53 -20.75
CA VAL A 23 -2.75 3.05 -19.37
C VAL A 23 -1.73 1.94 -19.15
N ALA A 24 -1.01 1.99 -18.03
CA ALA A 24 -0.19 0.87 -17.57
C ALA A 24 -1.07 -0.13 -16.84
N THR A 25 -1.49 -1.17 -17.55
CA THR A 25 -2.30 -2.28 -17.01
C THR A 25 -1.41 -3.46 -16.59
N PHE A 26 -0.11 -3.39 -16.88
CA PHE A 26 0.88 -4.45 -16.67
C PHE A 26 0.62 -5.76 -17.41
N GLU A 27 -0.45 -5.86 -18.21
CA GLU A 27 -0.74 -7.02 -19.04
C GLU A 27 0.22 -7.16 -20.24
N ASP A 28 0.90 -6.07 -20.59
CA ASP A 28 1.98 -6.01 -21.57
C ASP A 28 3.35 -6.42 -21.00
N VAL A 29 3.44 -6.67 -19.67
CA VAL A 29 4.65 -7.14 -18.99
C VAL A 29 4.64 -8.66 -18.88
N THR A 30 5.70 -9.31 -19.36
CA THR A 30 5.87 -10.77 -19.21
C THR A 30 6.40 -11.09 -17.81
N ILE A 31 5.54 -11.60 -16.93
CA ILE A 31 5.92 -11.96 -15.55
C ILE A 31 6.42 -13.42 -15.46
N GLY A 32 6.00 -14.29 -16.37
CA GLY A 32 6.35 -15.70 -16.39
C GLY A 32 5.19 -16.61 -15.99
N ALA A 33 5.43 -17.57 -15.09
CA ALA A 33 4.40 -18.51 -14.62
C ALA A 33 3.31 -17.79 -13.80
N GLU A 34 2.16 -18.46 -13.63
CA GLU A 34 1.15 -17.99 -12.66
C GLU A 34 1.72 -17.96 -11.24
N GLU A 35 1.16 -17.11 -10.37
CA GLU A 35 1.60 -16.91 -8.99
C GLU A 35 3.09 -16.48 -8.87
N SER A 36 3.54 -15.62 -9.78
CA SER A 36 4.92 -15.15 -9.86
C SER A 36 5.04 -13.64 -9.72
N VAL A 37 6.28 -13.20 -9.56
CA VAL A 37 6.69 -11.78 -9.56
C VAL A 37 7.81 -11.62 -10.58
N LEU A 38 7.79 -10.55 -11.35
CA LEU A 38 8.92 -10.22 -12.21
C LEU A 38 10.07 -9.67 -11.38
N HIS A 39 11.19 -10.37 -11.39
CA HIS A 39 12.47 -9.92 -10.87
C HIS A 39 13.44 -9.74 -12.03
N LEU A 40 13.95 -8.54 -12.21
CA LEU A 40 15.01 -8.28 -13.18
C LEU A 40 16.34 -8.83 -12.67
N ASP A 41 17.18 -9.36 -13.55
CA ASP A 41 18.48 -9.93 -13.18
C ASP A 41 19.45 -8.91 -12.56
N ALA A 42 19.20 -7.63 -12.81
CA ALA A 42 19.95 -6.49 -12.26
C ALA A 42 19.03 -5.29 -12.11
N THR A 43 19.48 -4.26 -11.38
CA THR A 43 18.79 -2.97 -11.36
C THR A 43 18.54 -2.48 -12.79
N GLY A 44 17.29 -2.19 -13.11
CA GLY A 44 16.87 -1.90 -14.48
C GLY A 44 15.49 -1.29 -14.58
N THR A 45 14.99 -1.25 -15.79
CA THR A 45 13.67 -0.67 -16.12
C THR A 45 12.84 -1.64 -16.94
N PHE A 46 11.51 -1.51 -16.81
CA PHE A 46 10.53 -2.09 -17.71
C PHE A 46 9.47 -1.03 -18.06
N GLU A 47 8.64 -1.32 -19.04
CA GLU A 47 7.61 -0.41 -19.51
C GLU A 47 6.25 -1.08 -19.44
N SER A 48 5.21 -0.29 -19.18
CA SER A 48 3.81 -0.65 -19.39
C SER A 48 3.03 0.60 -19.78
N GLY A 49 2.22 0.50 -20.82
CA GLY A 49 1.55 1.65 -21.40
C GLY A 49 2.53 2.78 -21.76
N ASP A 50 2.23 3.99 -21.35
CA ASP A 50 3.10 5.18 -21.55
C ASP A 50 4.03 5.47 -20.36
N PHE A 51 4.31 4.49 -19.53
CA PHE A 51 5.12 4.64 -18.32
C PHE A 51 6.38 3.77 -18.35
N ILE A 52 7.42 4.26 -17.69
CA ILE A 52 8.71 3.58 -17.48
C ILE A 52 8.91 3.43 -15.99
N PHE A 53 9.03 2.19 -15.56
CA PHE A 53 9.18 1.78 -14.17
C PHE A 53 10.61 1.33 -13.90
N GLN A 54 11.10 1.62 -12.69
CA GLN A 54 12.41 1.18 -12.25
C GLN A 54 12.30 0.10 -11.19
N GLN A 55 13.18 -0.89 -11.28
CA GLN A 55 13.34 -1.93 -10.27
C GLN A 55 14.79 -1.97 -9.82
N GLU A 56 15.01 -1.99 -8.52
CA GLU A 56 16.34 -2.18 -7.94
C GLU A 56 16.54 -3.65 -7.58
N ALA A 57 17.67 -4.23 -8.01
CA ALA A 57 18.14 -5.52 -7.56
C ALA A 57 19.37 -5.31 -6.69
N SER A 58 19.25 -5.60 -5.40
CA SER A 58 20.32 -5.47 -4.41
C SER A 58 20.89 -6.83 -4.06
N VAL A 59 22.12 -7.11 -4.48
CA VAL A 59 22.78 -8.37 -4.24
C VAL A 59 23.53 -8.34 -2.92
N SER A 60 23.28 -9.31 -2.05
CA SER A 60 23.95 -9.49 -0.78
C SER A 60 24.49 -10.92 -0.61
N GLN A 61 25.23 -11.18 0.45
CA GLN A 61 25.63 -12.54 0.83
C GLN A 61 24.45 -13.46 1.20
N TRP A 62 23.28 -12.87 1.46
CA TRP A 62 22.06 -13.58 1.85
C TRP A 62 21.10 -13.80 0.67
N GLY A 63 21.44 -13.32 -0.52
CA GLY A 63 20.63 -13.40 -1.72
C GLY A 63 20.41 -12.05 -2.39
N THR A 64 19.56 -12.04 -3.40
CA THR A 64 19.15 -10.82 -4.11
C THR A 64 17.80 -10.37 -3.57
N TYR A 65 17.70 -9.09 -3.27
CA TYR A 65 16.48 -8.43 -2.83
C TYR A 65 16.06 -7.43 -3.89
N TYR A 66 14.75 -7.27 -4.07
CA TYR A 66 14.16 -6.45 -5.11
C TYR A 66 13.30 -5.34 -4.48
N TYR A 67 13.43 -4.13 -5.03
CA TYR A 67 12.76 -2.93 -4.55
C TYR A 67 12.26 -2.09 -5.72
N GLY A 68 11.50 -1.04 -5.42
CA GLY A 68 10.87 -0.18 -6.42
C GLY A 68 9.58 -0.82 -6.95
N ASN A 69 9.53 -1.09 -8.21
CA ASN A 69 8.34 -1.51 -8.92
C ASN A 69 8.41 -3.01 -9.27
N LEU A 70 7.52 -3.81 -8.68
CA LEU A 70 7.51 -5.27 -8.74
C LEU A 70 6.21 -5.76 -9.39
N PRO A 71 6.18 -6.02 -10.71
CA PRO A 71 5.01 -6.63 -11.35
C PRO A 71 4.72 -8.00 -10.79
N SER A 72 3.47 -8.26 -10.41
CA SER A 72 2.99 -9.49 -9.79
C SER A 72 1.73 -9.99 -10.49
N ASN A 73 1.59 -11.31 -10.59
CA ASN A 73 0.35 -11.97 -11.02
C ASN A 73 -0.20 -12.92 -9.95
N LYS A 74 0.20 -12.72 -8.68
CA LYS A 74 -0.31 -13.51 -7.56
C LYS A 74 -1.78 -13.22 -7.33
N SER A 75 -2.61 -14.26 -7.24
CA SER A 75 -4.07 -14.14 -7.29
C SER A 75 -4.77 -14.34 -5.96
N ASP A 76 -4.08 -14.85 -4.93
CA ASP A 76 -4.64 -15.00 -3.59
C ASP A 76 -4.20 -13.86 -2.64
N ASN A 77 -4.85 -13.75 -1.49
CA ASN A 77 -4.53 -12.78 -0.44
C ASN A 77 -4.10 -13.43 0.87
N LYS A 78 -3.71 -14.68 0.86
CA LYS A 78 -3.26 -15.38 2.07
C LYS A 78 -1.88 -14.90 2.44
N PHE A 79 -1.72 -14.57 3.70
CA PHE A 79 -0.44 -14.23 4.28
C PHE A 79 0.09 -15.43 5.09
N GLU A 80 1.24 -15.97 4.68
CA GLU A 80 1.95 -17.03 5.38
C GLU A 80 3.34 -16.56 5.85
N SER A 81 3.93 -15.61 5.13
CA SER A 81 5.25 -15.07 5.43
C SER A 81 5.46 -13.69 4.79
N TYR A 82 6.57 -13.03 5.11
CA TYR A 82 6.98 -11.77 4.44
C TYR A 82 7.14 -11.90 2.91
N LEU A 83 7.26 -13.11 2.38
CA LEU A 83 7.28 -13.37 0.92
C LEU A 83 5.91 -13.14 0.27
N ASP A 84 4.88 -12.92 1.06
CA ASP A 84 3.54 -12.55 0.60
C ASP A 84 3.36 -11.03 0.45
N ALA A 85 4.45 -10.28 0.55
CA ALA A 85 4.44 -8.83 0.30
C ALA A 85 3.99 -8.48 -1.13
N GLU A 86 4.16 -9.40 -2.08
CA GLU A 86 3.80 -9.20 -3.48
C GLU A 86 2.37 -9.68 -3.83
N LYS A 87 1.50 -9.82 -2.84
CA LYS A 87 0.07 -10.11 -2.98
C LYS A 87 -0.76 -8.89 -2.62
N SER A 88 -1.82 -8.60 -3.40
CA SER A 88 -2.78 -7.59 -3.01
C SER A 88 -3.69 -8.08 -1.87
N ALA A 89 -4.17 -7.19 -1.02
CA ALA A 89 -5.10 -7.55 0.06
C ALA A 89 -6.45 -8.06 -0.48
N LYS A 90 -6.84 -7.62 -1.69
CA LYS A 90 -8.01 -8.13 -2.41
C LYS A 90 -7.81 -9.55 -2.91
N GLY A 91 -6.59 -9.90 -3.29
CA GLY A 91 -6.25 -11.07 -4.09
C GLY A 91 -6.37 -10.78 -5.59
N GLY A 92 -5.23 -10.83 -6.29
CA GLY A 92 -5.12 -10.52 -7.73
C GLY A 92 -5.16 -9.04 -8.08
N ALA A 93 -5.25 -8.78 -9.38
CA ALA A 93 -5.27 -7.46 -10.00
C ALA A 93 -6.63 -6.76 -9.87
N TYR A 94 -6.67 -5.45 -10.17
CA TYR A 94 -7.91 -4.72 -10.39
C TYR A 94 -8.59 -5.20 -11.66
N GLU A 95 -7.83 -5.29 -12.75
CA GLU A 95 -8.29 -5.77 -14.05
C GLU A 95 -7.22 -6.68 -14.65
N GLY A 96 -7.65 -7.73 -15.37
CA GLY A 96 -6.72 -8.69 -15.97
C GLY A 96 -6.13 -9.66 -14.96
N LYS A 97 -4.79 -9.84 -15.00
CA LYS A 97 -4.05 -10.76 -14.14
C LYS A 97 -2.90 -10.08 -13.39
N ASN A 98 -2.32 -9.07 -14.00
CA ASN A 98 -1.09 -8.43 -13.53
C ASN A 98 -1.42 -7.13 -12.79
N PHE A 99 -0.68 -6.86 -11.74
CA PHE A 99 -0.71 -5.61 -11.01
C PHE A 99 0.71 -5.28 -10.57
N LEU A 100 0.92 -4.13 -9.97
CA LEU A 100 2.22 -3.72 -9.49
C LEU A 100 2.23 -3.61 -7.96
N VAL A 101 3.28 -4.13 -7.34
CA VAL A 101 3.62 -3.87 -5.94
C VAL A 101 4.77 -2.87 -5.91
N TRP A 102 4.62 -1.85 -5.09
CA TRP A 102 5.64 -0.85 -4.88
C TRP A 102 6.21 -0.94 -3.46
N THR A 103 7.52 -0.79 -3.37
CA THR A 103 8.25 -0.68 -2.10
C THR A 103 9.43 0.30 -2.30
N PRO A 104 9.81 1.11 -1.29
CA PRO A 104 10.87 2.07 -1.44
C PRO A 104 12.22 1.39 -1.78
N SER A 105 12.98 1.99 -2.71
CA SER A 105 14.32 1.54 -3.05
C SER A 105 15.35 2.19 -2.12
N TYR A 106 16.47 1.50 -1.90
CA TYR A 106 17.62 2.08 -1.20
C TYR A 106 18.45 3.01 -2.10
N GLY A 107 18.38 2.81 -3.42
CA GLY A 107 19.09 3.60 -4.41
C GLY A 107 18.43 4.93 -4.76
N GLY A 108 17.24 5.22 -4.23
CA GLY A 108 16.48 6.44 -4.53
C GLY A 108 15.98 6.51 -5.98
N ILE A 109 15.71 5.35 -6.59
CA ILE A 109 15.24 5.20 -7.98
C ILE A 109 13.72 5.01 -8.06
N ASP A 110 12.97 5.65 -7.18
CA ASP A 110 11.54 5.39 -6.99
C ASP A 110 10.62 6.14 -7.96
N SER A 111 11.18 6.87 -8.93
CA SER A 111 10.37 7.65 -9.86
C SER A 111 9.84 6.80 -11.01
N ILE A 112 8.52 6.90 -11.25
CA ILE A 112 7.86 6.39 -12.44
C ILE A 112 7.86 7.52 -13.48
N LYS A 113 8.48 7.29 -14.64
CA LYS A 113 8.59 8.31 -15.70
C LYS A 113 7.52 8.12 -16.75
N LEU A 114 7.00 9.21 -17.27
CA LEU A 114 6.16 9.19 -18.46
C LEU A 114 7.04 9.24 -19.71
N LYS A 115 6.66 8.50 -20.75
CA LYS A 115 7.33 8.55 -22.08
C LYS A 115 7.20 9.94 -22.72
N SER A 116 6.10 10.63 -22.43
CA SER A 116 5.84 12.02 -22.80
C SER A 116 5.09 12.71 -21.69
N ALA A 117 5.47 13.94 -21.38
CA ALA A 117 4.79 14.71 -20.35
C ALA A 117 3.31 14.88 -20.68
N GLY A 118 2.46 14.76 -19.67
CA GLY A 118 1.01 14.84 -19.80
C GLY A 118 0.30 14.87 -18.46
N THR A 119 -1.02 14.98 -18.50
CA THR A 119 -1.87 14.81 -17.33
C THR A 119 -2.19 13.34 -17.15
N VAL A 120 -2.00 12.82 -15.94
CA VAL A 120 -2.35 11.45 -15.57
C VAL A 120 -3.70 11.49 -14.85
N PRO A 121 -4.75 10.85 -15.37
CA PRO A 121 -6.08 10.89 -14.74
C PRO A 121 -6.10 10.27 -13.36
N GLY A 122 -5.64 9.04 -13.23
CA GLY A 122 -5.65 8.34 -11.95
C GLY A 122 -5.12 6.92 -12.03
N PHE A 123 -5.38 6.15 -10.99
CA PHE A 123 -5.01 4.73 -10.88
C PHE A 123 -5.77 4.06 -9.74
N PHE A 124 -5.69 2.74 -9.64
CA PHE A 124 -6.27 1.99 -8.54
C PHE A 124 -5.20 1.57 -7.56
N VAL A 125 -5.48 1.72 -6.24
CA VAL A 125 -4.59 1.33 -5.16
C VAL A 125 -5.21 0.25 -4.30
N ASN A 126 -4.37 -0.56 -3.68
CA ASN A 126 -4.74 -1.51 -2.63
C ASN A 126 -3.58 -1.66 -1.63
N ASN A 127 -3.87 -2.11 -0.43
CA ASN A 127 -2.82 -2.61 0.47
C ASN A 127 -2.29 -3.95 -0.03
N THR A 128 -1.09 -4.32 0.44
CA THR A 128 -0.62 -5.70 0.31
C THR A 128 -1.20 -6.59 1.41
N ALA A 129 -1.30 -7.89 1.15
CA ALA A 129 -1.71 -8.87 2.16
C ALA A 129 -0.78 -8.82 3.39
N TYR A 130 0.52 -8.56 3.18
CA TYR A 130 1.49 -8.40 4.26
C TYR A 130 1.20 -7.17 5.13
N ALA A 131 1.00 -5.99 4.53
CA ALA A 131 0.70 -4.78 5.28
C ALA A 131 -0.61 -4.93 6.08
N VAL A 132 -1.66 -5.50 5.47
CA VAL A 132 -2.93 -5.77 6.18
C VAL A 132 -2.75 -6.74 7.33
N ASN A 133 -2.00 -7.85 7.13
CA ASN A 133 -1.75 -8.79 8.21
C ASN A 133 -1.01 -8.13 9.38
N SER A 134 0.04 -7.34 9.08
CA SER A 134 0.80 -6.61 10.11
C SER A 134 -0.09 -5.61 10.85
N MET A 135 -0.84 -4.76 10.15
CA MET A 135 -1.74 -3.78 10.77
C MET A 135 -2.87 -4.44 11.58
N THR A 136 -3.43 -5.56 11.12
CA THR A 136 -4.57 -6.21 11.80
C THR A 136 -4.16 -7.08 12.98
N LYS A 137 -2.99 -7.69 12.97
CA LYS A 137 -2.55 -8.65 13.99
C LYS A 137 -1.37 -8.16 14.83
N GLY A 138 -0.55 -7.27 14.27
CA GLY A 138 0.79 -6.99 14.78
C GLY A 138 1.77 -8.13 14.47
N ASP A 139 3.04 -7.88 14.69
CA ASP A 139 4.12 -8.85 14.55
C ASP A 139 5.29 -8.48 15.49
N GLU A 140 6.46 -9.12 15.34
CA GLU A 140 7.63 -8.84 16.19
C GLU A 140 8.17 -7.41 16.04
N PHE A 141 7.85 -6.70 14.96
CA PHE A 141 8.36 -5.37 14.64
C PHE A 141 7.29 -4.30 14.69
N ALA A 142 6.07 -4.63 14.24
CA ALA A 142 4.96 -3.71 14.08
C ALA A 142 3.83 -4.00 15.09
N LYS A 143 3.23 -2.95 15.61
CA LYS A 143 2.06 -3.08 16.48
C LYS A 143 0.79 -3.38 15.68
N LYS A 144 -0.20 -4.01 16.32
CA LYS A 144 -1.57 -4.01 15.82
C LYS A 144 -2.11 -2.58 15.82
N PHE A 145 -2.76 -2.17 14.72
CA PHE A 145 -3.38 -0.87 14.61
C PHE A 145 -4.68 -0.78 15.42
N GLY A 146 -4.87 0.39 16.01
CA GLY A 146 -6.12 0.83 16.62
C GLY A 146 -6.74 1.98 15.83
N LYS A 147 -7.77 2.60 16.45
CA LYS A 147 -8.56 3.65 15.79
C LYS A 147 -7.74 4.90 15.43
N ASP A 148 -6.72 5.24 16.21
CA ASP A 148 -5.91 6.44 16.02
C ASP A 148 -4.68 6.22 15.14
N ASP A 149 -4.49 4.98 14.67
CA ASP A 149 -3.37 4.63 13.81
C ASP A 149 -3.67 4.91 12.33
N TRP A 150 -2.60 5.15 11.58
CA TRP A 150 -2.69 5.44 10.16
C TRP A 150 -1.49 4.90 9.39
N PHE A 151 -1.73 4.58 8.10
CA PHE A 151 -0.74 4.22 7.10
C PHE A 151 -1.07 4.99 5.82
N ARG A 152 -0.11 5.74 5.27
CA ARG A 152 -0.34 6.73 4.21
C ARG A 152 0.61 6.57 3.05
N LEU A 153 0.03 6.69 1.86
CA LEU A 153 0.74 6.89 0.61
C LEU A 153 0.75 8.39 0.28
N THR A 154 1.93 8.96 0.13
CA THR A 154 2.09 10.31 -0.42
C THR A 154 2.56 10.21 -1.86
N ILE A 155 1.86 10.91 -2.77
CA ILE A 155 2.11 10.96 -4.19
C ILE A 155 2.61 12.36 -4.54
N SER A 156 3.81 12.42 -5.10
CA SER A 156 4.44 13.64 -5.58
C SER A 156 4.72 13.53 -7.06
N ALA A 157 4.89 14.66 -7.73
CA ALA A 157 5.16 14.68 -9.16
C ALA A 157 6.21 15.75 -9.51
N SER A 158 6.82 15.62 -10.68
CA SER A 158 7.69 16.62 -11.26
C SER A 158 7.38 16.86 -12.74
N PHE A 159 7.81 18.04 -13.21
CA PHE A 159 7.82 18.40 -14.62
C PHE A 159 9.14 19.07 -14.96
N ASN A 160 9.88 18.55 -15.95
CA ASN A 160 11.22 19.00 -16.34
C ASN A 160 12.20 19.06 -15.14
N GLY A 161 12.11 18.07 -14.24
CA GLY A 161 12.97 18.00 -13.05
C GLY A 161 12.61 18.98 -11.94
N VAL A 162 11.52 19.74 -12.08
CA VAL A 162 11.01 20.66 -11.05
C VAL A 162 9.80 20.01 -10.36
N ALA A 163 9.85 19.93 -9.03
CA ALA A 163 8.74 19.39 -8.26
C ALA A 163 7.45 20.21 -8.45
N VAL A 164 6.33 19.52 -8.63
CA VAL A 164 5.00 20.13 -8.61
C VAL A 164 4.64 20.46 -7.15
N ASN A 165 4.04 21.60 -6.90
CA ASN A 165 3.71 22.03 -5.55
C ASN A 165 2.57 21.22 -4.90
N THR A 166 1.73 20.58 -5.72
CA THR A 166 0.62 19.74 -5.26
C THR A 166 1.17 18.36 -4.88
N GLN A 167 0.81 17.89 -3.69
CA GLN A 167 0.99 16.51 -3.26
C GLN A 167 -0.37 15.94 -2.90
N LEU A 168 -0.55 14.66 -3.18
CA LEU A 168 -1.74 13.91 -2.79
C LEU A 168 -1.39 12.94 -1.68
N VAL A 169 -2.29 12.82 -0.71
CA VAL A 169 -2.14 11.86 0.39
C VAL A 169 -3.33 10.92 0.35
N VAL A 170 -3.05 9.63 0.32
CA VAL A 170 -4.05 8.56 0.37
C VAL A 170 -3.89 7.84 1.69
N ASP A 171 -4.92 7.83 2.52
CA ASP A 171 -4.96 7.02 3.72
C ASP A 171 -5.20 5.55 3.31
N LEU A 172 -4.13 4.74 3.26
CA LEU A 172 -4.22 3.29 3.06
C LEU A 172 -4.86 2.61 4.27
N ALA A 173 -4.66 3.20 5.45
CA ALA A 173 -5.38 2.91 6.69
C ALA A 173 -5.48 4.18 7.53
N ALA A 174 -6.64 4.46 8.11
CA ALA A 174 -6.89 5.55 9.06
C ALA A 174 -8.24 5.36 9.76
N GLU A 175 -8.43 6.02 10.92
CA GLU A 175 -9.71 6.12 11.63
C GLU A 175 -10.35 4.77 11.99
N GLY A 176 -9.54 3.72 12.12
CA GLY A 176 -10.00 2.36 12.44
C GLY A 176 -10.35 1.52 11.22
N GLU A 177 -10.08 2.00 10.01
CA GLU A 177 -10.40 1.35 8.74
C GLU A 177 -9.16 1.25 7.84
N TYR A 178 -9.19 0.34 6.87
CA TYR A 178 -8.14 0.17 5.88
C TYR A 178 -8.70 -0.21 4.50
N ILE A 179 -7.95 0.14 3.44
CA ILE A 179 -8.25 -0.27 2.07
C ILE A 179 -7.96 -1.77 1.92
N ASN A 180 -8.96 -2.56 1.55
CA ASN A 180 -8.84 -3.97 1.21
C ASN A 180 -9.44 -4.31 -0.16
N GLU A 181 -10.07 -3.34 -0.80
CA GLU A 181 -10.61 -3.40 -2.16
C GLU A 181 -9.87 -2.39 -3.04
N TRP A 182 -9.84 -2.63 -4.36
CA TRP A 182 -9.20 -1.71 -5.29
C TRP A 182 -9.93 -0.36 -5.31
N THR A 183 -9.23 0.69 -4.88
CA THR A 183 -9.79 2.03 -4.69
C THR A 183 -9.17 3.00 -5.69
N TYR A 184 -10.00 3.76 -6.41
CA TYR A 184 -9.53 4.75 -7.38
C TYR A 184 -8.95 5.98 -6.69
N VAL A 185 -7.82 6.47 -7.23
CA VAL A 185 -7.16 7.70 -6.80
C VAL A 185 -7.05 8.64 -7.99
N ASP A 186 -7.65 9.81 -7.87
CA ASP A 186 -7.59 10.87 -8.88
C ASP A 186 -6.26 11.63 -8.80
N LEU A 187 -5.50 11.65 -9.90
CA LEU A 187 -4.22 12.35 -10.03
C LEU A 187 -4.31 13.64 -10.83
N SER A 188 -5.48 13.99 -11.37
CA SER A 188 -5.66 15.10 -12.30
C SER A 188 -5.20 16.46 -11.76
N SER A 189 -5.29 16.65 -10.44
CA SER A 189 -4.85 17.88 -9.76
C SER A 189 -3.32 18.10 -9.78
N LEU A 190 -2.52 17.08 -10.13
CA LEU A 190 -1.07 17.22 -10.33
C LEU A 190 -0.74 18.01 -11.61
N GLY A 191 -1.71 18.13 -12.56
CA GLY A 191 -1.52 18.84 -13.82
C GLY A 191 -0.63 18.09 -14.79
N VAL A 192 0.15 18.83 -15.60
CA VAL A 192 1.11 18.24 -16.55
C VAL A 192 2.38 17.85 -15.83
N ILE A 193 2.75 16.58 -15.92
CA ILE A 193 3.90 15.97 -15.25
C ILE A 193 4.71 15.10 -16.21
N ASP A 194 5.95 14.80 -15.89
CA ASP A 194 6.81 13.84 -16.57
C ASP A 194 7.32 12.72 -15.65
N ALA A 195 7.12 12.86 -14.33
CA ALA A 195 7.42 11.80 -13.39
C ALA A 195 6.51 11.84 -12.15
N LEU A 196 6.26 10.66 -11.58
CA LEU A 196 5.59 10.42 -10.30
C LEU A 196 6.59 9.81 -9.32
N THR A 197 6.45 10.15 -8.05
CA THR A 197 7.18 9.53 -6.94
C THR A 197 6.22 9.19 -5.81
N PHE A 198 6.47 8.07 -5.16
CA PHE A 198 5.70 7.59 -4.02
C PHE A 198 6.54 7.61 -2.75
N SER A 199 5.90 7.83 -1.63
CA SER A 199 6.48 7.58 -0.32
C SER A 199 5.41 7.07 0.64
N LEU A 200 5.82 6.20 1.57
CA LEU A 200 4.96 5.64 2.59
C LEU A 200 5.35 6.18 3.96
N SER A 201 4.35 6.38 4.80
CA SER A 201 4.52 6.78 6.19
C SER A 201 3.44 6.13 7.06
N SER A 202 3.73 5.96 8.35
CA SER A 202 2.83 5.32 9.30
C SER A 202 2.93 5.98 10.67
N SER A 203 1.89 5.81 11.48
CA SER A 203 1.91 6.15 12.91
C SER A 203 2.80 5.19 13.72
N ASP A 204 3.08 4.00 13.20
CA ASP A 204 3.93 3.00 13.85
C ASP A 204 5.38 3.12 13.38
N ASN A 205 6.19 3.76 14.22
CA ASN A 205 7.61 4.00 13.97
C ASN A 205 8.44 3.58 15.18
N GLY A 206 9.62 3.02 14.90
CA GLY A 206 10.62 2.65 15.88
C GLY A 206 11.95 3.37 15.65
N ASP A 207 12.99 2.90 16.32
CA ASP A 207 14.35 3.48 16.24
C ASP A 207 14.95 3.42 14.83
N TYR A 208 14.46 2.51 13.99
CA TYR A 208 14.95 2.29 12.62
C TYR A 208 13.99 2.81 11.53
N GLY A 209 12.97 3.59 11.90
CA GLY A 209 11.98 4.15 11.01
C GLY A 209 10.62 3.46 11.13
N MET A 210 9.88 3.42 10.03
CA MET A 210 8.53 2.86 9.99
C MET A 210 8.54 1.34 10.19
N ASN A 211 7.76 0.86 11.17
CA ASN A 211 7.60 -0.56 11.47
C ASN A 211 6.57 -1.24 10.56
N THR A 212 5.53 -0.51 10.17
CA THR A 212 4.54 -1.01 9.21
C THR A 212 5.24 -1.41 7.90
N PRO A 213 4.97 -2.59 7.33
CA PRO A 213 5.59 -3.01 6.08
C PRO A 213 5.39 -1.99 4.96
N ALA A 214 6.48 -1.50 4.39
CA ALA A 214 6.49 -0.41 3.42
C ALA A 214 6.14 -0.88 2.00
N TYR A 215 4.93 -1.43 1.82
CA TYR A 215 4.42 -1.96 0.56
C TYR A 215 3.00 -1.50 0.31
N PHE A 216 2.68 -1.20 -0.94
CA PHE A 216 1.30 -1.09 -1.43
C PHE A 216 1.19 -1.62 -2.85
N CYS A 217 -0.03 -1.90 -3.30
CA CYS A 217 -0.31 -2.35 -4.66
C CYS A 217 -0.97 -1.24 -5.46
N PHE A 218 -0.70 -1.22 -6.77
CA PHE A 218 -1.48 -0.39 -7.68
C PHE A 218 -1.64 -1.06 -9.04
N ASP A 219 -2.67 -0.59 -9.78
CA ASP A 219 -3.02 -1.08 -11.10
C ASP A 219 -3.63 0.02 -11.96
N ASN A 220 -3.66 -0.19 -13.27
CA ASN A 220 -4.25 0.71 -14.25
C ASN A 220 -3.81 2.18 -14.09
N LEU A 221 -2.48 2.43 -13.98
CA LEU A 221 -1.94 3.78 -13.90
C LEU A 221 -2.18 4.53 -15.22
N GLY A 222 -2.87 5.67 -15.14
CA GLY A 222 -3.31 6.47 -16.26
C GLY A 222 -4.77 6.24 -16.65
N ALA A 223 -5.50 5.40 -15.92
CA ALA A 223 -6.93 5.17 -16.17
C ALA A 223 -7.79 6.35 -15.72
N GLU A 224 -8.82 6.65 -16.52
CA GLU A 224 -9.91 7.53 -16.10
C GLU A 224 -10.76 6.83 -15.02
N LYS A 225 -11.38 7.62 -14.15
CA LYS A 225 -12.37 7.09 -13.21
C LYS A 225 -13.56 6.51 -13.98
N PRO A 226 -13.90 5.21 -13.80
CA PRO A 226 -15.07 4.65 -14.46
C PRO A 226 -16.34 5.44 -14.12
N ALA A 227 -17.23 5.63 -15.10
CA ALA A 227 -18.45 6.45 -14.93
C ALA A 227 -19.41 5.87 -13.89
N ASP A 228 -19.38 4.56 -13.70
CA ASP A 228 -20.18 3.79 -12.75
C ASP A 228 -19.37 3.38 -11.50
N TYR A 229 -18.21 3.98 -11.27
CA TYR A 229 -17.39 3.67 -10.12
C TYR A 229 -18.06 4.13 -8.82
N GLU A 230 -18.27 3.17 -7.95
CA GLU A 230 -18.64 3.40 -6.56
C GLU A 230 -17.41 3.10 -5.68
N GLU A 231 -17.08 4.03 -4.79
CA GLU A 231 -15.96 3.82 -3.87
C GLU A 231 -16.29 2.64 -2.94
N PRO A 232 -15.44 1.60 -2.91
CA PRO A 232 -15.72 0.45 -2.07
C PRO A 232 -15.66 0.81 -0.59
N ALA A 233 -16.46 0.11 0.21
CA ALA A 233 -16.36 0.23 1.66
C ALA A 233 -14.98 -0.26 2.12
N ARG A 234 -14.41 0.45 3.08
CA ARG A 234 -13.17 0.03 3.74
C ARG A 234 -13.46 -1.08 4.73
N ALA A 235 -12.46 -1.92 4.98
CA ALA A 235 -12.53 -2.90 6.05
C ALA A 235 -12.21 -2.23 7.39
N GLU A 236 -12.92 -2.62 8.43
CA GLU A 236 -12.64 -2.15 9.79
C GLU A 236 -11.55 -3.00 10.44
N PHE A 237 -10.66 -2.37 11.20
CA PHE A 237 -9.86 -3.13 12.16
C PHE A 237 -10.82 -3.74 13.17
N GLU A 238 -10.67 -5.05 13.43
CA GLU A 238 -11.38 -5.64 14.56
C GLU A 238 -11.07 -4.78 15.78
N GLY A 239 -12.06 -4.01 16.24
CA GLY A 239 -11.99 -3.29 17.48
C GLY A 239 -11.51 -4.30 18.53
N GLU A 240 -10.70 -3.87 19.49
CA GLU A 240 -10.63 -4.63 20.73
C GLU A 240 -12.10 -4.82 21.11
N THR A 241 -12.66 -5.97 20.75
CA THR A 241 -13.82 -6.44 21.50
C THR A 241 -13.33 -6.28 22.91
N ALA A 242 -13.92 -5.30 23.63
CA ALA A 242 -13.77 -5.27 25.05
C ALA A 242 -14.00 -6.72 25.44
N VAL A 243 -12.91 -7.47 25.60
CA VAL A 243 -12.93 -8.63 26.45
C VAL A 243 -13.39 -7.94 27.70
N GLU A 244 -14.71 -7.98 27.94
CA GLU A 244 -15.18 -7.81 29.29
C GLU A 244 -14.22 -8.70 30.04
N ASN A 245 -13.25 -8.02 30.66
CA ASN A 245 -12.42 -8.62 31.65
C ASN A 245 -13.41 -8.97 32.77
N THR A 246 -14.20 -9.99 32.52
CA THR A 246 -14.68 -10.88 33.54
C THR A 246 -13.40 -11.56 34.04
N ALA A 247 -12.45 -10.72 34.46
CA ALA A 247 -11.61 -11.06 35.56
C ALA A 247 -12.61 -11.43 36.64
N VAL A 248 -12.98 -12.68 36.64
CA VAL A 248 -13.41 -13.35 37.88
C VAL A 248 -12.33 -12.89 38.84
N GLN A 249 -12.66 -11.89 39.67
CA GLN A 249 -11.80 -11.48 40.78
C GLN A 249 -11.74 -12.69 41.69
N VAL A 250 -10.88 -13.61 41.35
CA VAL A 250 -10.48 -14.65 42.27
C VAL A 250 -9.73 -13.88 43.35
N LYS A 251 -10.45 -13.51 44.39
CA LYS A 251 -9.87 -12.87 45.59
C LYS A 251 -8.88 -13.84 46.18
N ALA A 252 -7.65 -13.81 45.66
CA ALA A 252 -6.55 -14.50 46.30
C ALA A 252 -6.16 -13.69 47.54
N GLN A 253 -6.31 -14.26 48.73
CA GLN A 253 -5.95 -13.63 50.00
C GLN A 253 -4.62 -14.23 50.47
N LYS A 254 -3.64 -13.36 50.69
CA LYS A 254 -2.37 -13.74 51.32
C LYS A 254 -2.55 -13.81 52.82
N VAL A 255 -2.32 -14.98 53.41
CA VAL A 255 -2.44 -15.22 54.86
C VAL A 255 -1.12 -15.79 55.37
N VAL A 256 -0.71 -15.39 56.57
CA VAL A 256 0.43 -16.00 57.27
C VAL A 256 -0.16 -16.91 58.36
N ARG A 257 0.12 -18.21 58.27
CA ARG A 257 -0.30 -19.22 59.25
C ARG A 257 0.91 -20.06 59.67
N ASP A 258 1.12 -20.19 60.94
CA ASP A 258 2.26 -20.91 61.52
C ASP A 258 3.64 -20.53 60.94
N GLY A 259 3.82 -19.21 60.66
CA GLY A 259 5.06 -18.67 60.11
C GLY A 259 5.26 -18.90 58.59
N GLN A 260 4.28 -19.52 57.92
CA GLN A 260 4.30 -19.75 56.46
C GLN A 260 3.33 -18.82 55.75
N VAL A 261 3.77 -18.31 54.60
CA VAL A 261 2.92 -17.52 53.72
C VAL A 261 2.10 -18.46 52.84
N LEU A 262 0.78 -18.34 52.93
CA LEU A 262 -0.19 -19.10 52.15
C LEU A 262 -1.01 -18.15 51.27
N ILE A 263 -1.36 -18.61 50.07
CA ILE A 263 -2.29 -17.94 49.17
C ILE A 263 -3.60 -18.73 49.24
N ILE A 264 -4.65 -18.10 49.74
CA ILE A 264 -6.00 -18.71 49.75
C ILE A 264 -6.68 -18.31 48.45
N ARG A 265 -7.04 -19.30 47.65
CA ARG A 265 -7.76 -19.13 46.38
C ARG A 265 -8.85 -20.22 46.31
N ASP A 266 -10.10 -19.83 46.03
CA ASP A 266 -11.25 -20.73 45.90
C ASP A 266 -11.41 -21.70 47.11
N GLY A 267 -11.14 -21.18 48.34
CA GLY A 267 -11.23 -21.95 49.57
C GLY A 267 -10.07 -22.90 49.83
N LYS A 268 -9.05 -22.92 48.98
CA LYS A 268 -7.85 -23.74 49.11
C LYS A 268 -6.67 -22.91 49.55
N ALA A 269 -5.87 -23.43 50.47
CA ALA A 269 -4.63 -22.82 50.91
C ALA A 269 -3.45 -23.42 50.12
N ILE A 270 -2.68 -22.59 49.42
CA ILE A 270 -1.54 -23.00 48.60
C ILE A 270 -0.28 -22.31 49.12
N ASN A 271 0.78 -23.07 49.34
CA ASN A 271 2.08 -22.52 49.78
C ASN A 271 2.82 -21.81 48.62
N MET A 272 3.95 -21.17 48.92
CA MET A 272 4.77 -20.46 47.94
C MET A 272 5.38 -21.37 46.87
N LEU A 273 5.34 -22.69 47.03
CA LEU A 273 5.78 -23.69 46.05
C LEU A 273 4.64 -24.20 45.15
N GLY A 274 3.40 -23.65 45.33
CA GLY A 274 2.23 -24.05 44.55
C GLY A 274 1.54 -25.34 45.06
N VAL A 275 1.92 -25.85 46.26
CA VAL A 275 1.36 -27.05 46.83
C VAL A 275 0.19 -26.70 47.76
N GLU A 276 -0.94 -27.42 47.62
CA GLU A 276 -2.10 -27.29 48.51
C GLU A 276 -1.75 -27.79 49.91
N VAL A 277 -1.96 -26.92 50.91
CA VAL A 277 -1.74 -27.23 52.34
C VAL A 277 -3.08 -27.41 53.01
N ARG A 278 -3.28 -28.56 53.64
CA ARG A 278 -4.50 -28.89 54.36
C ARG A 278 -4.49 -28.35 55.79
#